data_e7868b4d609f457f0aaa17a94f310b7f
#
_entry.id   e7868b4d609f457f0aaa17a94f310b7f
#
_cell.length_a   1.000
_cell.length_b   1.000
_cell.length_c   1.000
_cell.angle_alpha   90.00
_cell.angle_beta   90.00
_cell.angle_gamma   90.00
#
_symmetry.space_group_name_H-M   'P 1'
#
loop_
_entity.id
_entity.type
_entity.pdbx_description
1 polymer ?
#
loop_
_entity_poly.entity_id
_entity_poly.type
_entity_poly.pdbx_seq_one_letter_code
_entity_poly.pdbx_strand_id
1 'polypeptide(L)'
;NVTKWSASAVDYFGLPGQYIYDTQKVWEKLIHPDDREIFEQDITEVFAGRKKYHDVEYRMRNKNGEYVVCTCRGFITKKENGDPEFFVGTVINHGVIDGVDPVTNLHNQHEYTKYISIHLRNKQTMSILAIGISMFNSINMMYGYAYGNAVLKDFATKLKNVVGGKGL
;
A
#
# COMPACT_ATOMS: atom_id res chain seq x y z
N ASN A 1 2.84 -17.45 -18.07
CA ASN A 1 2.52 -16.72 -16.85
C ASN A 1 3.70 -15.84 -16.46
N VAL A 2 3.73 -14.58 -16.92
CA VAL A 2 4.82 -13.64 -16.67
C VAL A 2 4.22 -12.35 -16.10
N THR A 3 4.81 -11.81 -15.05
CA THR A 3 4.48 -10.47 -14.54
C THR A 3 5.67 -9.53 -14.67
N LYS A 4 5.37 -8.24 -14.92
CA LYS A 4 6.37 -7.17 -14.96
C LYS A 4 6.15 -6.23 -13.78
N TRP A 5 7.22 -5.96 -13.04
CA TRP A 5 7.23 -5.11 -11.85
C TRP A 5 8.11 -3.88 -12.05
N SER A 6 7.80 -2.81 -11.32
CA SER A 6 8.67 -1.64 -11.27
C SER A 6 9.99 -1.96 -10.56
N ALA A 7 11.06 -1.26 -10.90
CA ALA A 7 12.35 -1.42 -10.24
C ALA A 7 12.27 -1.13 -8.72
N SER A 8 11.44 -0.17 -8.32
CA SER A 8 11.21 0.16 -6.90
C SER A 8 10.53 -0.98 -6.14
N ALA A 9 9.55 -1.65 -6.75
CA ALA A 9 8.90 -2.81 -6.13
C ALA A 9 9.86 -4.00 -6.02
N VAL A 10 10.68 -4.23 -7.05
CA VAL A 10 11.71 -5.27 -7.02
C VAL A 10 12.67 -5.06 -5.86
N ASP A 11 13.18 -3.85 -5.68
CA ASP A 11 14.09 -3.54 -4.57
C ASP A 11 13.39 -3.64 -3.21
N TYR A 12 12.18 -3.13 -3.08
CA TYR A 12 11.47 -3.10 -1.80
C TYR A 12 11.04 -4.47 -1.30
N PHE A 13 10.47 -5.30 -2.18
CA PHE A 13 9.96 -6.64 -1.83
C PHE A 13 11.00 -7.75 -2.02
N GLY A 14 12.21 -7.44 -2.50
CA GLY A 14 13.24 -8.43 -2.77
C GLY A 14 12.83 -9.43 -3.85
N LEU A 15 12.15 -8.94 -4.90
CA LEU A 15 11.71 -9.79 -6.01
C LEU A 15 12.91 -10.26 -6.85
N PRO A 16 12.82 -11.41 -7.52
CA PRO A 16 13.94 -11.96 -8.30
C PRO A 16 14.32 -11.12 -9.53
N GLY A 17 13.49 -10.17 -9.93
CA GLY A 17 13.72 -9.26 -11.04
C GLY A 17 12.43 -8.58 -11.49
N GLN A 18 12.53 -7.68 -12.48
CA GLN A 18 11.36 -7.00 -13.01
C GLN A 18 10.40 -7.93 -13.78
N TYR A 19 10.91 -9.01 -14.35
CA TYR A 19 10.12 -10.03 -15.03
C TYR A 19 10.14 -11.31 -14.20
N ILE A 20 8.97 -11.72 -13.73
CA ILE A 20 8.80 -12.89 -12.88
C ILE A 20 8.03 -13.95 -13.64
N TYR A 21 8.63 -15.12 -13.78
CA TYR A 21 8.01 -16.33 -14.29
C TYR A 21 7.48 -17.12 -13.10
N ASP A 22 6.38 -17.88 -13.26
CA ASP A 22 5.74 -18.58 -12.14
C ASP A 22 5.32 -17.66 -10.99
N THR A 23 4.65 -16.58 -11.31
CA THR A 23 4.23 -15.53 -10.38
C THR A 23 3.49 -16.08 -9.15
N GLN A 24 2.69 -17.13 -9.31
CA GLN A 24 1.96 -17.76 -8.20
C GLN A 24 2.90 -18.23 -7.09
N LYS A 25 3.99 -18.90 -7.43
CA LYS A 25 4.97 -19.37 -6.42
C LYS A 25 5.67 -18.24 -5.67
N VAL A 26 5.81 -17.09 -6.32
CA VAL A 26 6.39 -15.90 -5.67
C VAL A 26 5.38 -15.28 -4.70
N TRP A 27 4.11 -15.19 -5.10
CA TRP A 27 3.02 -14.67 -4.26
C TRP A 27 2.78 -15.55 -3.03
N GLU A 28 2.74 -16.86 -3.18
CA GLU A 28 2.59 -17.79 -2.07
C GLU A 28 3.66 -17.60 -0.98
N LYS A 29 4.84 -17.10 -1.35
CA LYS A 29 5.93 -16.82 -0.40
C LYS A 29 5.84 -15.43 0.23
N LEU A 30 5.29 -14.48 -0.48
CA LEU A 30 5.27 -13.07 -0.06
C LEU A 30 3.98 -12.69 0.65
N ILE A 31 2.83 -13.16 0.21
CA ILE A 31 1.54 -12.86 0.84
C ILE A 31 1.43 -13.61 2.17
N HIS A 32 0.94 -12.90 3.19
CA HIS A 32 0.69 -13.50 4.51
C HIS A 32 -0.27 -14.70 4.38
N PRO A 33 -0.01 -15.81 5.07
CA PRO A 33 -0.83 -17.03 4.94
C PRO A 33 -2.35 -16.79 5.07
N ASP A 34 -2.77 -15.97 6.04
CA ASP A 34 -4.19 -15.70 6.29
C ASP A 34 -4.86 -14.89 5.18
N ASP A 35 -4.07 -14.16 4.36
CA ASP A 35 -4.59 -13.26 3.34
C ASP A 35 -4.61 -13.90 1.95
N ARG A 36 -4.00 -15.07 1.80
CA ARG A 36 -3.87 -15.76 0.49
C ARG A 36 -5.21 -16.12 -0.12
N GLU A 37 -6.10 -16.69 0.68
CA GLU A 37 -7.41 -17.14 0.20
C GLU A 37 -8.24 -15.97 -0.36
N ILE A 38 -8.28 -14.84 0.35
CA ILE A 38 -9.01 -13.63 -0.09
C ILE A 38 -8.40 -13.10 -1.39
N PHE A 39 -7.08 -13.05 -1.48
CA PHE A 39 -6.38 -12.58 -2.67
C PHE A 39 -6.65 -13.48 -3.88
N GLU A 40 -6.53 -14.80 -3.72
CA GLU A 40 -6.72 -15.79 -4.79
C GLU A 40 -8.17 -15.84 -5.27
N GLN A 41 -9.14 -15.77 -4.37
CA GLN A 41 -10.55 -15.73 -4.72
C GLN A 41 -10.86 -14.48 -5.54
N ASP A 42 -10.44 -13.30 -5.09
CA ASP A 42 -10.72 -12.06 -5.78
C ASP A 42 -10.11 -12.00 -7.18
N ILE A 43 -8.84 -12.37 -7.31
CA ILE A 43 -8.17 -12.38 -8.62
C ILE A 43 -8.80 -13.41 -9.58
N THR A 44 -9.25 -14.55 -9.07
CA THR A 44 -9.95 -15.57 -9.85
C THR A 44 -11.29 -15.06 -10.38
N GLU A 45 -12.06 -14.34 -9.56
CA GLU A 45 -13.33 -13.72 -9.97
C GLU A 45 -13.14 -12.70 -11.09
N VAL A 46 -12.05 -11.92 -11.03
CA VAL A 46 -11.72 -10.93 -12.06
C VAL A 46 -11.30 -11.62 -13.38
N PHE A 47 -10.46 -12.67 -13.32
CA PHE A 47 -10.08 -13.44 -14.50
C PHE A 47 -11.27 -14.18 -15.14
N ALA A 48 -12.20 -14.65 -14.33
CA ALA A 48 -13.43 -15.28 -14.82
C ALA A 48 -14.48 -14.29 -15.36
N GLY A 49 -14.20 -12.99 -15.29
CA GLY A 49 -15.12 -11.93 -15.75
C GLY A 49 -16.34 -11.71 -14.85
N ARG A 50 -16.40 -12.34 -13.68
CA ARG A 50 -17.49 -12.15 -12.72
C ARG A 50 -17.33 -10.87 -11.90
N LYS A 51 -16.09 -10.37 -11.77
CA LYS A 51 -15.75 -9.10 -11.15
C LYS A 51 -14.99 -8.23 -12.14
N LYS A 52 -15.30 -6.92 -12.18
CA LYS A 52 -14.70 -5.99 -13.15
C LYS A 52 -13.31 -5.53 -12.72
N TYR A 53 -13.12 -5.33 -11.42
CA TYR A 53 -11.88 -4.81 -10.83
C TYR A 53 -11.43 -5.69 -9.69
N HIS A 54 -10.12 -5.90 -9.60
CA HIS A 54 -9.46 -6.38 -8.39
C HIS A 54 -9.23 -5.20 -7.46
N ASP A 55 -9.64 -5.29 -6.21
CA ASP A 55 -9.38 -4.29 -5.18
C ASP A 55 -9.34 -5.03 -3.83
N VAL A 56 -8.13 -5.40 -3.41
CA VAL A 56 -7.90 -6.22 -2.21
C VAL A 56 -6.76 -5.63 -1.40
N GLU A 57 -6.98 -5.54 -0.09
CA GLU A 57 -5.94 -5.25 0.88
C GLU A 57 -5.40 -6.57 1.44
N TYR A 58 -4.08 -6.70 1.52
CA TYR A 58 -3.38 -7.88 2.02
C TYR A 58 -2.01 -7.51 2.58
N ARG A 59 -1.48 -8.38 3.43
CA ARG A 59 -0.13 -8.25 3.98
C ARG A 59 0.88 -8.91 3.04
N MET A 60 1.93 -8.17 2.70
CA MET A 60 3.01 -8.65 1.84
C MET A 60 4.36 -8.48 2.54
N ARG A 61 5.21 -9.49 2.49
CA ARG A 61 6.53 -9.48 3.14
C ARG A 61 7.53 -8.69 2.29
N ASN A 62 8.20 -7.72 2.90
CA ASN A 62 9.29 -6.97 2.29
C ASN A 62 10.62 -7.75 2.32
N LYS A 63 11.69 -7.19 1.71
CA LYS A 63 13.01 -7.82 1.67
C LYS A 63 13.67 -8.02 3.05
N ASN A 64 13.23 -7.28 4.06
CA ASN A 64 13.73 -7.39 5.43
C ASN A 64 12.98 -8.48 6.24
N GLY A 65 11.97 -9.12 5.64
CA GLY A 65 11.16 -10.13 6.31
C GLY A 65 9.94 -9.60 7.05
N GLU A 66 9.70 -8.28 7.02
CA GLU A 66 8.58 -7.63 7.70
C GLU A 66 7.33 -7.65 6.81
N TYR A 67 6.16 -7.86 7.42
CA TYR A 67 4.90 -7.73 6.71
C TYR A 67 4.46 -6.27 6.64
N VAL A 68 4.17 -5.81 5.43
CA VAL A 68 3.58 -4.50 5.14
C VAL A 68 2.18 -4.67 4.59
N VAL A 69 1.29 -3.74 4.93
CA VAL A 69 -0.07 -3.71 4.36
C VAL A 69 0.01 -3.11 2.96
N CYS A 70 -0.55 -3.83 2.00
CA CYS A 70 -0.63 -3.41 0.61
C CYS A 70 -2.07 -3.46 0.11
N THR A 71 -2.48 -2.49 -0.70
CA THR A 71 -3.68 -2.59 -1.51
C THR A 71 -3.30 -2.84 -2.97
N CYS A 72 -3.78 -3.92 -3.54
CA CYS A 72 -3.67 -4.17 -4.98
C CYS A 72 -4.96 -3.77 -5.67
N ARG A 73 -4.85 -2.91 -6.68
CA ARG A 73 -5.96 -2.51 -7.55
C ARG A 73 -5.62 -2.76 -8.99
N GLY A 74 -6.53 -3.39 -9.72
CA GLY A 74 -6.29 -3.68 -11.13
C GLY A 74 -7.50 -4.20 -11.87
N PHE A 75 -7.30 -4.45 -13.15
CA PHE A 75 -8.31 -4.98 -14.04
C PHE A 75 -7.66 -5.83 -15.15
N ILE A 76 -8.48 -6.60 -15.86
CA ILE A 76 -8.05 -7.39 -17.03
C ILE A 76 -8.28 -6.59 -18.29
N THR A 77 -7.25 -6.42 -19.12
CA THR A 77 -7.38 -6.00 -20.50
C THR A 77 -7.90 -7.17 -21.34
N LYS A 78 -8.58 -6.87 -22.44
CA LYS A 78 -9.13 -7.87 -23.35
C LYS A 78 -8.59 -7.68 -24.75
N LYS A 79 -8.37 -8.79 -25.44
CA LYS A 79 -8.09 -8.81 -26.89
C LYS A 79 -9.33 -8.37 -27.70
N GLU A 80 -9.16 -8.12 -28.99
CA GLU A 80 -10.26 -7.77 -29.90
C GLU A 80 -11.37 -8.83 -29.92
N ASN A 81 -11.02 -10.11 -29.73
CA ASN A 81 -11.98 -11.22 -29.65
C ASN A 81 -12.68 -11.35 -28.28
N GLY A 82 -12.36 -10.48 -27.31
CA GLY A 82 -12.95 -10.47 -25.96
C GLY A 82 -12.24 -11.34 -24.94
N ASP A 83 -11.24 -12.12 -25.33
CA ASP A 83 -10.46 -12.96 -24.39
C ASP A 83 -9.62 -12.12 -23.45
N PRO A 84 -9.39 -12.58 -22.19
CA PRO A 84 -8.45 -11.96 -21.27
C PRO A 84 -7.03 -11.90 -21.86
N GLU A 85 -6.36 -10.76 -21.70
CA GLU A 85 -5.01 -10.57 -22.20
C GLU A 85 -4.01 -10.33 -21.09
N PHE A 86 -4.14 -9.20 -20.38
CA PHE A 86 -3.24 -8.84 -19.28
C PHE A 86 -4.01 -8.40 -18.06
N PHE A 87 -3.49 -8.74 -16.88
CA PHE A 87 -3.83 -8.03 -15.66
C PHE A 87 -2.93 -6.80 -15.53
N VAL A 88 -3.54 -5.62 -15.42
CA VAL A 88 -2.85 -4.35 -15.22
C VAL A 88 -3.30 -3.78 -13.89
N GLY A 89 -2.36 -3.44 -13.02
CA GLY A 89 -2.70 -2.93 -11.71
C GLY A 89 -1.56 -2.19 -11.02
N THR A 90 -1.89 -1.69 -9.85
CA THR A 90 -0.95 -1.02 -8.94
C THR A 90 -1.00 -1.68 -7.58
N VAL A 91 0.15 -1.73 -6.92
CA VAL A 91 0.26 -2.11 -5.51
C VAL A 91 0.64 -0.86 -4.73
N ILE A 92 -0.22 -0.46 -3.81
CA ILE A 92 0.02 0.65 -2.89
C ILE A 92 0.50 0.04 -1.58
N ASN A 93 1.69 0.42 -1.14
CA ASN A 93 2.24 0.01 0.15
C ASN A 93 1.86 1.03 1.21
N HIS A 94 1.20 0.59 2.27
CA HIS A 94 0.75 1.42 3.40
C HIS A 94 1.73 1.40 4.59
N GLY A 95 2.83 0.68 4.48
CA GLY A 95 3.85 0.58 5.52
C GLY A 95 3.78 -0.70 6.35
N VAL A 96 4.66 -0.79 7.32
CA VAL A 96 4.78 -1.94 8.23
C VAL A 96 3.58 -2.00 9.18
N ILE A 97 3.20 -3.22 9.59
CA ILE A 97 2.04 -3.47 10.47
C ILE A 97 2.21 -2.86 11.88
N ASP A 98 3.40 -2.40 12.23
CA ASP A 98 3.67 -1.73 13.51
C ASP A 98 2.94 -0.37 13.67
N GLY A 99 2.17 0.02 12.67
CA GLY A 99 1.26 1.16 12.74
C GLY A 99 1.91 2.52 12.51
N VAL A 100 3.20 2.59 12.17
CA VAL A 100 3.91 3.85 11.96
C VAL A 100 4.45 4.00 10.54
N ASP A 101 4.47 5.23 10.07
CA ASP A 101 5.13 5.60 8.82
C ASP A 101 6.64 5.69 9.02
N PRO A 102 7.47 5.00 8.22
CA PRO A 102 8.92 4.90 8.45
C PRO A 102 9.68 6.22 8.22
N VAL A 103 9.07 7.18 7.55
CA VAL A 103 9.69 8.49 7.30
C VAL A 103 9.40 9.44 8.45
N THR A 104 8.16 9.54 8.90
CA THR A 104 7.70 10.54 9.86
C THR A 104 7.61 10.02 11.29
N ASN A 105 7.57 8.70 11.46
CA ASN A 105 7.28 8.04 12.73
C ASN A 105 5.95 8.52 13.36
N LEU A 106 4.98 8.86 12.50
CA LEU A 106 3.58 9.07 12.85
C LEU A 106 2.80 7.80 12.56
N HIS A 107 1.61 7.65 13.14
CA HIS A 107 0.72 6.57 12.78
C HIS A 107 0.41 6.59 11.28
N ASN A 108 0.44 5.42 10.66
CA ASN A 108 0.13 5.27 9.25
C ASN A 108 -1.40 5.20 9.02
N GLN A 109 -1.81 5.20 7.76
CA GLN A 109 -3.22 5.17 7.38
C GLN A 109 -3.97 3.98 8.00
N HIS A 110 -3.33 2.83 8.15
CA HIS A 110 -3.95 1.63 8.73
C HIS A 110 -4.33 1.86 10.20
N GLU A 111 -3.41 2.34 11.04
CA GLU A 111 -3.69 2.65 12.45
C GLU A 111 -4.71 3.77 12.61
N TYR A 112 -4.63 4.80 11.78
CA TYR A 112 -5.61 5.87 11.75
C TYR A 112 -7.04 5.36 11.47
N THR A 113 -7.20 4.51 10.44
CA THR A 113 -8.50 3.93 10.07
C THR A 113 -9.04 3.03 11.19
N LYS A 114 -8.18 2.23 11.80
CA LYS A 114 -8.52 1.37 12.94
C LYS A 114 -8.99 2.22 14.13
N TYR A 115 -8.28 3.28 14.46
CA TYR A 115 -8.64 4.20 15.55
C TYR A 115 -10.01 4.85 15.33
N ILE A 116 -10.27 5.39 14.15
CA ILE A 116 -11.58 5.94 13.78
C ILE A 116 -12.68 4.89 13.93
N SER A 117 -12.45 3.68 13.43
CA SER A 117 -13.43 2.60 13.48
C SER A 117 -13.80 2.22 14.91
N ILE A 118 -12.82 2.20 15.82
CA ILE A 118 -13.05 1.93 17.25
C ILE A 118 -13.90 3.05 17.88
N HIS A 119 -13.57 4.32 17.62
CA HIS A 119 -14.29 5.46 18.19
C HIS A 119 -15.74 5.55 17.69
N LEU A 120 -15.96 5.30 16.38
CA LEU A 120 -17.30 5.23 15.80
C LEU A 120 -18.14 4.11 16.42
N ARG A 121 -17.55 2.92 16.60
CA ARG A 121 -18.21 1.78 17.25
C ARG A 121 -18.62 2.09 18.68
N ASN A 122 -17.77 2.80 19.41
CA ASN A 122 -18.02 3.21 20.79
C ASN A 122 -18.88 4.47 20.91
N LYS A 123 -19.40 5.01 19.77
CA LYS A 123 -20.20 6.25 19.72
C LYS A 123 -19.51 7.45 20.38
N GLN A 124 -18.18 7.52 20.31
CA GLN A 124 -17.40 8.62 20.85
C GLN A 124 -17.32 9.75 19.83
N THR A 125 -17.43 11.00 20.31
CA THR A 125 -17.25 12.19 19.48
C THR A 125 -15.75 12.39 19.22
N MET A 126 -15.39 12.64 17.96
CA MET A 126 -14.03 12.95 17.56
C MET A 126 -14.02 14.12 16.56
N SER A 127 -12.91 14.83 16.51
CA SER A 127 -12.64 15.82 15.45
C SER A 127 -11.49 15.32 14.59
N ILE A 128 -11.64 15.41 13.27
CA ILE A 128 -10.62 15.03 12.31
C ILE A 128 -10.12 16.30 11.63
N LEU A 129 -8.81 16.52 11.70
CA LEU A 129 -8.12 17.61 11.01
C LEU A 129 -7.23 17.05 9.91
N ALA A 130 -7.49 17.44 8.66
CA ALA A 130 -6.62 17.10 7.53
C ALA A 130 -5.63 18.26 7.28
N ILE A 131 -4.34 17.94 7.30
CA ILE A 131 -3.27 18.91 7.07
C ILE A 131 -2.44 18.42 5.88
N GLY A 132 -2.15 19.31 4.92
CA GLY A 132 -1.35 19.01 3.75
C GLY A 132 -0.21 19.99 3.55
N ILE A 133 0.87 19.53 2.93
CA ILE A 133 1.98 20.37 2.48
C ILE A 133 1.73 20.76 1.03
N SER A 134 1.52 22.06 0.79
CA SER A 134 1.31 22.58 -0.56
C SER A 134 2.51 22.33 -1.45
N MET A 135 2.26 21.93 -2.70
CA MET A 135 3.29 21.73 -3.73
C MET A 135 4.37 20.70 -3.35
N PHE A 136 4.07 19.71 -2.50
CA PHE A 136 5.05 18.73 -2.03
C PHE A 136 5.69 17.95 -3.18
N ASN A 137 4.91 17.62 -4.24
CA ASN A 137 5.45 16.99 -5.44
C ASN A 137 6.53 17.84 -6.13
N SER A 138 6.38 19.16 -6.14
CA SER A 138 7.36 20.07 -6.70
C SER A 138 8.67 20.05 -5.89
N ILE A 139 8.57 19.93 -4.58
CA ILE A 139 9.74 19.76 -3.70
C ILE A 139 10.50 18.49 -4.08
N ASN A 140 9.80 17.37 -4.23
CA ASN A 140 10.41 16.10 -4.64
C ASN A 140 11.06 16.17 -6.04
N MET A 141 10.41 16.86 -6.98
CA MET A 141 10.95 17.04 -8.34
C MET A 141 12.18 17.92 -8.38
N MET A 142 12.21 18.98 -7.58
CA MET A 142 13.32 19.95 -7.59
C MET A 142 14.54 19.50 -6.76
N TYR A 143 14.30 18.86 -5.63
CA TYR A 143 15.33 18.56 -4.62
C TYR A 143 15.52 17.07 -4.34
N GLY A 144 14.72 16.22 -4.97
CA GLY A 144 14.74 14.78 -4.80
C GLY A 144 14.02 14.28 -3.54
N TYR A 145 13.73 12.97 -3.52
CA TYR A 145 12.96 12.31 -2.46
C TYR A 145 13.64 12.37 -1.08
N ALA A 146 14.98 12.36 -1.04
CA ALA A 146 15.70 12.46 0.24
C ALA A 146 15.41 13.80 0.95
N TYR A 147 15.36 14.89 0.19
CA TYR A 147 15.00 16.21 0.70
C TYR A 147 13.53 16.26 1.09
N GLY A 148 12.62 15.73 0.26
CA GLY A 148 11.21 15.63 0.60
C GLY A 148 10.97 14.85 1.90
N ASN A 149 11.67 13.75 2.10
CA ASN A 149 11.60 12.98 3.35
C ASN A 149 12.08 13.78 4.57
N ALA A 150 13.12 14.61 4.41
CA ALA A 150 13.56 15.52 5.48
C ALA A 150 12.50 16.56 5.82
N VAL A 151 11.82 17.13 4.82
CA VAL A 151 10.69 18.06 5.00
C VAL A 151 9.54 17.37 5.75
N LEU A 152 9.18 16.14 5.40
CA LEU A 152 8.15 15.37 6.10
C LEU A 152 8.52 15.10 7.56
N LYS A 153 9.78 14.76 7.86
CA LYS A 153 10.26 14.55 9.24
C LYS A 153 10.18 15.82 10.08
N ASP A 154 10.60 16.95 9.53
CA ASP A 154 10.53 18.25 10.23
C ASP A 154 9.08 18.65 10.49
N PHE A 155 8.23 18.50 9.49
CA PHE A 155 6.78 18.75 9.62
C PHE A 155 6.15 17.87 10.70
N ALA A 156 6.43 16.57 10.71
CA ALA A 156 5.93 15.64 11.71
C ALA A 156 6.36 16.00 13.13
N THR A 157 7.62 16.42 13.28
CA THR A 157 8.16 16.88 14.57
C THR A 157 7.44 18.12 15.07
N LYS A 158 7.21 19.10 14.20
CA LYS A 158 6.47 20.33 14.53
C LYS A 158 5.01 20.01 14.89
N LEU A 159 4.38 19.12 14.14
CA LEU A 159 3.01 18.68 14.40
C LEU A 159 2.89 18.03 15.78
N LYS A 160 3.79 17.09 16.10
CA LYS A 160 3.84 16.45 17.44
C LYS A 160 3.97 17.48 18.56
N ASN A 161 4.79 18.51 18.39
CA ASN A 161 4.99 19.54 19.39
C ASN A 161 3.73 20.41 19.59
N VAL A 162 2.98 20.69 18.53
CA VAL A 162 1.74 21.51 18.60
C VAL A 162 0.57 20.71 19.17
N VAL A 163 0.40 19.48 18.73
CA VAL A 163 -0.71 18.60 19.14
C VAL A 163 -0.47 18.06 20.55
N GLY A 164 0.78 17.82 20.93
CA GLY A 164 1.15 17.21 22.20
C GLY A 164 0.54 15.83 22.34
N GLY A 165 0.21 15.42 23.57
CA GLY A 165 -0.47 14.14 23.83
C GLY A 165 -1.99 14.15 23.59
N LYS A 166 -2.54 15.15 22.90
CA LYS A 166 -3.98 15.32 22.68
C LYS A 166 -4.47 14.81 21.32
N GLY A 167 -3.58 14.27 20.49
CA GLY A 167 -3.87 13.71 19.18
C GLY A 167 -3.07 12.44 18.91
N LEU A 168 -3.48 11.72 17.87
CA LEU A 168 -2.83 10.54 17.34
C LEU A 168 -1.73 10.90 16.37
#